data_52c25d7f5c9c2fb7d611255411d7b413
#
_entry.id   52c25d7f5c9c2fb7d611255411d7b413
#
_cell.length_a   1.000
_cell.length_b   1.000
_cell.length_c   1.000
_cell.angle_alpha   90.00
_cell.angle_beta   90.00
_cell.angle_gamma   90.00
#
_symmetry.space_group_name_H-M   'P 1'
#
loop_
_entity.id
_entity.type
_entity.pdbx_description
1 polymer ?
#
loop_
_entity_poly.entity_id
_entity_poly.type
_entity_poly.pdbx_seq_one_letter_code
_entity_poly.pdbx_strand_id
1 'polypeptide(L)'
;TRFYVEPASYQSLIAQAQRIQLANDIMVKLGKPLTMCGEMRPTDVAAVLAPNKDGNVSVFPMLWGFSHEATDAPVVNCRLETVSQKEMWRDSWFRRRCVIPCSWYFEWEHFRSPDGKRSKVGDKYLIQPKDSYTTMLAGLYRIEERKGLQVPVFSVLTRDSVGDLRGIHDRMPMIL
;
A
#
# COMPACT_ATOMS: atom_id res chain seq x y z
N THR A 1 5.45 -7.47 -2.51
CA THR A 1 5.84 -6.09 -2.22
C THR A 1 5.73 -5.81 -0.74
N ARG A 2 6.67 -5.10 -0.17
CA ARG A 2 6.64 -4.47 1.15
C ARG A 2 7.27 -3.10 1.02
N PHE A 3 6.95 -2.18 1.91
CA PHE A 3 7.57 -0.86 1.90
C PHE A 3 8.04 -0.46 3.30
N TYR A 4 8.91 0.52 3.37
CA TYR A 4 9.53 0.98 4.61
C TYR A 4 9.22 2.45 4.85
N VAL A 5 8.90 2.78 6.10
CA VAL A 5 8.67 4.15 6.53
C VAL A 5 9.79 4.56 7.48
N GLU A 6 10.54 5.58 7.09
CA GLU A 6 11.56 6.20 7.90
C GLU A 6 11.02 7.47 8.58
N PRO A 7 11.02 7.55 9.91
CA PRO A 7 10.35 8.65 10.64
C PRO A 7 10.85 10.03 10.23
N ALA A 8 12.14 10.17 10.01
CA ALA A 8 12.75 11.45 9.66
C ALA A 8 12.13 12.08 8.39
N SER A 9 11.75 11.24 7.41
CA SER A 9 11.16 11.70 6.14
C SER A 9 9.68 12.06 6.25
N TYR A 10 8.94 11.48 7.22
CA TYR A 10 7.47 11.56 7.26
C TYR A 10 6.90 11.92 8.63
N GLN A 11 7.71 12.44 9.55
CA GLN A 11 7.30 12.74 10.92
C GLN A 11 6.02 13.58 11.00
N SER A 12 5.90 14.60 10.18
CA SER A 12 4.71 15.47 10.15
C SER A 12 3.45 14.72 9.73
N LEU A 13 3.54 13.88 8.69
CA LEU A 13 2.39 13.10 8.20
C LEU A 13 1.96 12.06 9.22
N ILE A 14 2.91 11.38 9.84
CA ILE A 14 2.65 10.39 10.89
C ILE A 14 1.97 11.06 12.08
N ALA A 15 2.50 12.20 12.55
CA ALA A 15 1.92 12.96 13.65
C ALA A 15 0.49 13.45 13.35
N GLN A 16 0.22 13.88 12.11
CA GLN A 16 -1.12 14.23 11.69
C GLN A 16 -2.07 13.03 11.74
N ALA A 17 -1.67 11.89 11.19
CA ALA A 17 -2.46 10.66 11.22
C ALA A 17 -2.76 10.17 12.64
N GLN A 18 -1.79 10.28 13.56
CA GLN A 18 -1.96 9.90 14.97
C GLN A 18 -3.01 10.74 15.72
N ARG A 19 -3.16 12.02 15.36
CA ARG A 19 -4.13 12.92 15.99
C ARG A 19 -5.58 12.65 15.56
N ILE A 20 -5.79 11.89 14.52
CA ILE A 20 -7.12 11.53 14.04
C ILE A 20 -7.71 10.48 15.01
N GLN A 21 -8.91 10.72 15.54
CA GLN A 21 -9.58 9.79 16.45
C GLN A 21 -9.63 8.36 15.91
N LEU A 22 -9.78 8.20 14.61
CA LEU A 22 -9.81 6.90 13.94
C LEU A 22 -8.53 6.06 14.20
N ALA A 23 -7.34 6.68 14.35
CA ALA A 23 -6.11 5.94 14.67
C ALA A 23 -6.21 5.25 16.05
N ASN A 24 -6.76 5.95 17.04
CA ASN A 24 -7.04 5.40 18.36
C ASN A 24 -8.12 4.31 18.29
N ASP A 25 -9.19 4.53 17.56
CA ASP A 25 -10.28 3.57 17.41
C ASP A 25 -9.82 2.27 16.74
N ILE A 26 -8.97 2.37 15.73
CA ILE A 26 -8.33 1.20 15.09
C ILE A 26 -7.45 0.46 16.09
N MET A 27 -6.63 1.18 16.85
CA MET A 27 -5.78 0.57 17.89
C MET A 27 -6.62 -0.17 18.94
N VAL A 28 -7.66 0.47 19.48
CA VAL A 28 -8.49 -0.09 20.56
C VAL A 28 -9.30 -1.28 20.06
N LYS A 29 -10.00 -1.16 18.93
CA LYS A 29 -10.92 -2.20 18.44
C LYS A 29 -10.23 -3.33 17.68
N LEU A 30 -9.18 -3.03 16.91
CA LEU A 30 -8.51 -4.00 16.07
C LEU A 30 -7.15 -4.46 16.61
N GLY A 31 -6.59 -3.79 17.63
CA GLY A 31 -5.25 -4.06 18.13
C GLY A 31 -4.15 -3.69 17.11
N LYS A 32 -4.44 -2.74 16.21
CA LYS A 32 -3.55 -2.35 15.11
C LYS A 32 -3.06 -0.91 15.31
N PRO A 33 -1.84 -0.69 15.84
CA PRO A 33 -1.28 0.64 15.96
C PRO A 33 -0.94 1.22 14.59
N LEU A 34 -0.96 2.56 14.48
CA LEU A 34 -0.38 3.24 13.33
C LEU A 34 1.13 2.95 13.28
N THR A 35 1.62 2.44 12.17
CA THR A 35 3.05 2.19 11.97
C THR A 35 3.78 3.51 11.77
N MET A 36 4.65 3.85 12.70
CA MET A 36 5.42 5.09 12.69
C MET A 36 6.80 4.93 12.06
N CYS A 37 7.32 3.71 12.05
CA CYS A 37 8.66 3.38 11.57
C CYS A 37 8.75 1.90 11.23
N GLY A 38 9.53 1.58 10.23
CA GLY A 38 9.89 0.20 9.92
C GLY A 38 9.25 -0.36 8.65
N GLU A 39 9.42 -1.66 8.49
CA GLU A 39 8.89 -2.39 7.34
C GLU A 39 7.39 -2.61 7.50
N MET A 40 6.63 -2.06 6.56
CA MET A 40 5.17 -2.23 6.46
C MET A 40 4.83 -3.60 5.88
N ARG A 41 3.91 -4.28 6.52
CA ARG A 41 3.41 -5.60 6.13
C ARG A 41 1.91 -5.53 5.81
N PRO A 42 1.38 -6.48 5.03
CA PRO A 42 -0.06 -6.62 4.89
C PRO A 42 -0.78 -6.57 6.24
N THR A 43 -1.88 -5.84 6.31
CA THR A 43 -2.68 -5.55 7.50
C THR A 43 -2.11 -4.54 8.51
N ASP A 44 -0.94 -3.95 8.27
CA ASP A 44 -0.47 -2.83 9.07
C ASP A 44 -1.23 -1.55 8.71
N VAL A 45 -1.22 -0.58 9.63
CA VAL A 45 -1.88 0.72 9.45
C VAL A 45 -0.83 1.76 9.06
N ALA A 46 -1.03 2.40 7.93
CA ALA A 46 -0.16 3.45 7.39
C ALA A 46 -0.81 4.83 7.43
N ALA A 47 0.03 5.87 7.46
CA ALA A 47 -0.39 7.24 7.15
C ALA A 47 -0.50 7.41 5.63
N VAL A 48 -1.72 7.56 5.12
CA VAL A 48 -2.03 7.60 3.68
C VAL A 48 -2.65 8.94 3.33
N LEU A 49 -2.23 9.53 2.20
CA LEU A 49 -2.75 10.77 1.66
C LEU A 49 -3.98 10.49 0.78
N ALA A 50 -5.08 11.16 1.06
CA ALA A 50 -6.31 11.06 0.26
C ALA A 50 -7.11 12.37 0.35
N PRO A 51 -8.03 12.64 -0.59
CA PRO A 51 -8.93 13.78 -0.48
C PRO A 51 -9.85 13.65 0.74
N ASN A 52 -10.02 14.76 1.47
CA ASN A 52 -11.04 14.90 2.50
C ASN A 52 -12.40 15.29 1.88
N LYS A 53 -13.41 15.60 2.71
CA LYS A 53 -14.76 15.96 2.26
C LYS A 53 -14.80 17.21 1.37
N ASP A 54 -13.85 18.12 1.55
CA ASP A 54 -13.75 19.38 0.82
C ASP A 54 -12.88 19.24 -0.45
N GLY A 55 -12.38 18.02 -0.73
CA GLY A 55 -11.49 17.75 -1.86
C GLY A 55 -10.00 18.09 -1.59
N ASN A 56 -9.67 18.56 -0.40
CA ASN A 56 -8.29 18.87 -0.03
C ASN A 56 -7.54 17.60 0.37
N VAL A 57 -6.27 17.53 -0.01
CA VAL A 57 -5.41 16.40 0.41
C VAL A 57 -5.19 16.44 1.91
N SER A 58 -5.48 15.33 2.55
CA SER A 58 -5.33 15.13 3.99
C SER A 58 -4.72 13.77 4.28
N VAL A 59 -4.21 13.59 5.49
CA VAL A 59 -3.61 12.32 5.94
C VAL A 59 -4.64 11.52 6.71
N PHE A 60 -4.71 10.22 6.43
CA PHE A 60 -5.62 9.29 7.13
C PHE A 60 -4.87 8.02 7.55
N PRO A 61 -5.15 7.46 8.75
CA PRO A 61 -4.71 6.13 9.10
C PRO A 61 -5.53 5.11 8.30
N MET A 62 -4.87 4.30 7.46
CA MET A 62 -5.53 3.29 6.63
C MET A 62 -4.87 1.93 6.80
N LEU A 63 -5.67 0.88 6.83
CA LEU A 63 -5.22 -0.51 6.91
C LEU A 63 -4.81 -1.03 5.52
N TRP A 64 -3.67 -1.70 5.42
CA TRP A 64 -3.20 -2.24 4.14
C TRP A 64 -3.83 -3.57 3.79
N GLY A 65 -4.64 -3.58 2.76
CA GLY A 65 -5.27 -4.75 2.15
C GLY A 65 -6.79 -4.73 2.21
N PHE A 66 -7.41 -4.92 1.04
CA PHE A 66 -8.84 -5.11 0.89
C PHE A 66 -9.24 -6.53 1.30
N SER A 67 -10.39 -6.70 1.95
CA SER A 67 -10.99 -8.02 2.12
C SER A 67 -11.50 -8.56 0.78
N HIS A 68 -11.54 -9.89 0.67
CA HIS A 68 -12.10 -10.57 -0.49
C HIS A 68 -12.82 -11.84 -0.03
N GLU A 69 -14.03 -12.07 -0.52
CA GLU A 69 -14.89 -13.18 -0.07
C GLU A 69 -14.29 -14.57 -0.34
N ALA A 70 -13.49 -14.69 -1.39
CA ALA A 70 -12.88 -15.96 -1.78
C ALA A 70 -11.57 -16.29 -1.05
N THR A 71 -11.08 -15.42 -0.16
CA THR A 71 -9.81 -15.65 0.53
C THR A 71 -9.74 -14.88 1.85
N ASP A 72 -9.17 -15.51 2.88
CA ASP A 72 -8.87 -14.85 4.16
C ASP A 72 -7.67 -13.90 4.06
N ALA A 73 -6.84 -14.05 3.02
CA ALA A 73 -5.68 -13.20 2.80
C ALA A 73 -6.09 -11.82 2.25
N PRO A 74 -5.55 -10.71 2.79
CA PRO A 74 -5.86 -9.39 2.29
C PRO A 74 -5.32 -9.17 0.88
N VAL A 75 -6.08 -8.51 0.01
CA VAL A 75 -5.64 -8.14 -1.34
C VAL A 75 -4.91 -6.81 -1.29
N VAL A 76 -3.60 -6.88 -1.27
CA VAL A 76 -2.69 -5.76 -0.99
C VAL A 76 -2.25 -4.99 -2.23
N ASN A 77 -2.41 -5.60 -3.42
CA ASN A 77 -2.02 -5.01 -4.69
C ASN A 77 -3.14 -5.14 -5.73
N CYS A 78 -3.29 -4.14 -6.59
CA CYS A 78 -4.16 -4.17 -7.75
C CYS A 78 -3.38 -3.80 -9.03
N ARG A 79 -3.71 -4.46 -10.14
CA ARG A 79 -3.02 -4.24 -11.42
C ARG A 79 -3.65 -3.05 -12.15
N LEU A 80 -2.81 -2.06 -12.51
CA LEU A 80 -3.22 -0.88 -13.26
C LEU A 80 -3.95 -1.23 -14.56
N GLU A 81 -3.50 -2.26 -15.25
CA GLU A 81 -3.99 -2.67 -16.57
C GLU A 81 -5.46 -3.16 -16.55
N THR A 82 -5.92 -3.64 -15.40
CA THR A 82 -7.28 -4.23 -15.27
C THR A 82 -8.13 -3.57 -14.19
N VAL A 83 -7.61 -2.58 -13.50
CA VAL A 83 -8.24 -1.98 -12.32
C VAL A 83 -9.62 -1.37 -12.61
N SER A 84 -9.79 -0.73 -13.75
CA SER A 84 -11.06 -0.11 -14.16
C SER A 84 -12.14 -1.11 -14.56
N GLN A 85 -11.75 -2.35 -14.89
CA GLN A 85 -12.64 -3.39 -15.42
C GLN A 85 -13.14 -4.32 -14.30
N LYS A 86 -12.32 -4.55 -13.26
CA LYS A 86 -12.67 -5.46 -12.17
C LYS A 86 -13.58 -4.77 -11.16
N GLU A 87 -14.71 -5.40 -10.86
CA GLU A 87 -15.73 -4.91 -9.93
C GLU A 87 -15.13 -4.50 -8.56
N MET A 88 -14.25 -5.33 -8.01
CA MET A 88 -13.59 -5.08 -6.72
C MET A 88 -12.90 -3.71 -6.64
N TRP A 89 -12.37 -3.21 -7.75
CA TRP A 89 -11.55 -1.99 -7.81
C TRP A 89 -12.25 -0.80 -8.44
N ARG A 90 -13.27 -1.06 -9.26
CA ARG A 90 -13.88 -0.08 -10.15
C ARG A 90 -14.33 1.20 -9.45
N ASP A 91 -15.09 1.09 -8.36
CA ASP A 91 -15.55 2.27 -7.61
C ASP A 91 -14.36 3.05 -7.01
N SER A 92 -13.41 2.35 -6.41
CA SER A 92 -12.21 2.98 -5.85
C SER A 92 -11.33 3.63 -6.93
N TRP A 93 -11.23 3.01 -8.11
CA TRP A 93 -10.50 3.58 -9.25
C TRP A 93 -11.03 4.95 -9.68
N PHE A 94 -12.32 5.13 -9.73
CA PHE A 94 -12.92 6.38 -10.17
C PHE A 94 -13.06 7.42 -9.05
N ARG A 95 -13.18 7.00 -7.79
CA ARG A 95 -13.59 7.89 -6.69
C ARG A 95 -12.65 7.95 -5.49
N ARG A 96 -11.79 6.95 -5.28
CA ARG A 96 -11.04 6.79 -4.04
C ARG A 96 -9.59 6.42 -4.29
N ARG A 97 -8.90 7.32 -4.95
CA ARG A 97 -7.44 7.23 -5.18
C ARG A 97 -6.70 7.82 -4.00
N CYS A 98 -5.57 7.22 -3.66
CA CYS A 98 -4.73 7.66 -2.56
C CYS A 98 -3.24 7.59 -2.92
N VAL A 99 -2.42 8.20 -2.09
CA VAL A 99 -0.97 8.15 -2.20
C VAL A 99 -0.40 7.61 -0.91
N ILE A 100 0.47 6.62 -1.01
CA ILE A 100 1.14 6.00 0.13
C ILE A 100 2.59 6.49 0.16
N PRO A 101 2.92 7.40 1.10
CA PRO A 101 4.29 7.85 1.32
C PRO A 101 5.12 6.75 1.94
N CYS A 102 6.29 6.47 1.37
CA CYS A 102 7.27 5.56 1.95
C CYS A 102 8.70 6.01 1.60
N SER A 103 9.70 5.51 2.31
CA SER A 103 11.10 5.83 2.03
C SER A 103 11.62 5.02 0.86
N TRP A 104 11.33 3.72 0.88
CA TRP A 104 11.63 2.77 -0.19
C TRP A 104 10.66 1.61 -0.14
N TYR A 105 10.69 0.76 -1.17
CA TYR A 105 9.97 -0.49 -1.15
C TYR A 105 10.91 -1.68 -1.35
N PHE A 106 10.46 -2.85 -0.94
CA PHE A 106 11.18 -4.10 -1.11
C PHE A 106 10.51 -4.97 -2.16
N GLU A 107 11.33 -5.60 -2.99
CA GLU A 107 10.90 -6.65 -3.90
C GLU A 107 11.88 -7.81 -3.84
N TRP A 108 11.36 -9.01 -4.08
CA TRP A 108 12.16 -10.23 -4.11
C TRP A 108 12.38 -10.66 -5.54
N GLU A 109 13.60 -11.08 -5.84
CA GLU A 109 13.92 -11.67 -7.11
C GLU A 109 13.12 -12.97 -7.31
N HIS A 110 12.52 -13.11 -8.48
CA HIS A 110 11.74 -14.29 -8.84
C HIS A 110 12.36 -14.99 -10.05
N PHE A 111 12.90 -16.17 -9.82
CA PHE A 111 13.38 -17.04 -10.88
C PHE A 111 12.26 -17.97 -11.34
N ARG A 112 11.91 -17.92 -12.61
CA ARG A 112 11.00 -18.90 -13.20
C ARG A 112 11.79 -20.18 -13.50
N SER A 113 11.25 -21.33 -13.10
CA SER A 113 11.79 -22.60 -13.57
C SER A 113 11.63 -22.74 -15.10
N PRO A 114 12.47 -23.49 -15.80
CA PRO A 114 12.37 -23.67 -17.26
C PRO A 114 11.00 -24.18 -17.72
N ASP A 115 10.29 -24.92 -16.85
CA ASP A 115 8.92 -25.43 -17.10
C ASP A 115 7.81 -24.43 -16.76
N GLY A 116 8.14 -23.23 -16.26
CA GLY A 116 7.20 -22.17 -15.90
C GLY A 116 6.30 -22.46 -14.69
N LYS A 117 6.43 -23.62 -14.06
CA LYS A 117 5.49 -24.11 -13.01
C LYS A 117 5.87 -23.69 -11.59
N ARG A 118 7.12 -23.33 -11.35
CA ARG A 118 7.61 -22.90 -10.02
C ARG A 118 8.46 -21.66 -10.13
N SER A 119 8.26 -20.69 -9.23
CA SER A 119 9.21 -19.61 -9.03
C SER A 119 10.02 -19.87 -7.77
N LYS A 120 11.33 -19.74 -7.88
CA LYS A 120 12.23 -19.70 -6.73
C LYS A 120 12.40 -18.25 -6.32
N VAL A 121 12.23 -17.95 -5.05
CA VAL A 121 12.48 -16.64 -4.48
C VAL A 121 13.98 -16.50 -4.27
N GLY A 122 14.56 -15.45 -4.84
CA GLY A 122 15.96 -15.07 -4.68
C GLY A 122 16.16 -13.97 -3.65
N ASP A 123 17.09 -13.07 -3.93
CA ASP A 123 17.47 -12.01 -3.02
C ASP A 123 16.38 -10.95 -2.83
N LYS A 124 16.42 -10.28 -1.67
CA LYS A 124 15.55 -9.15 -1.33
C LYS A 124 16.27 -7.85 -1.72
N TYR A 125 15.65 -7.08 -2.59
CA TYR A 125 16.15 -5.79 -3.05
C TYR A 125 15.43 -4.64 -2.37
N LEU A 126 16.20 -3.62 -1.98
CA LEU A 126 15.69 -2.31 -1.60
C LEU A 126 15.68 -1.41 -2.84
N ILE A 127 14.54 -0.81 -3.13
CA ILE A 127 14.31 0.00 -4.32
C ILE A 127 13.79 1.36 -3.93
N GLN A 128 14.52 2.41 -4.35
CA GLN A 128 14.15 3.81 -4.14
C GLN A 128 14.56 4.67 -5.35
N PRO A 129 13.98 5.86 -5.55
CA PRO A 129 14.44 6.80 -6.56
C PRO A 129 15.88 7.23 -6.31
N LYS A 130 16.67 7.45 -7.37
CA LYS A 130 18.10 7.84 -7.25
C LYS A 130 18.29 9.18 -6.54
N ASP A 131 17.40 10.13 -6.80
CA ASP A 131 17.54 11.52 -6.39
C ASP A 131 16.53 11.94 -5.31
N SER A 132 15.92 10.97 -4.62
CA SER A 132 14.94 11.23 -3.58
C SER A 132 15.02 10.20 -2.46
N TYR A 133 14.91 10.68 -1.22
CA TYR A 133 14.76 9.83 -0.03
C TYR A 133 13.30 9.47 0.26
N THR A 134 12.40 9.91 -0.62
CA THR A 134 10.96 9.67 -0.48
C THR A 134 10.41 9.02 -1.73
N THR A 135 9.50 8.08 -1.56
CA THR A 135 8.80 7.36 -2.62
C THR A 135 7.31 7.51 -2.40
N MET A 136 6.58 7.96 -3.41
CA MET A 136 5.13 8.10 -3.37
C MET A 136 4.50 6.98 -4.19
N LEU A 137 3.84 6.03 -3.54
CA LEU A 137 3.17 4.93 -4.24
C LEU A 137 1.71 5.29 -4.52
N ALA A 138 1.25 5.04 -5.73
CA ALA A 138 -0.16 5.19 -6.07
C ALA A 138 -0.98 4.04 -5.48
N GLY A 139 -2.16 4.34 -4.96
CA GLY A 139 -3.06 3.36 -4.40
C GLY A 139 -4.53 3.69 -4.58
N LEU A 140 -5.35 2.74 -4.19
CA LEU A 140 -6.80 2.87 -4.08
C LEU A 140 -7.20 2.59 -2.65
N TYR A 141 -8.31 3.19 -2.20
CA TYR A 141 -8.87 2.88 -0.89
C TYR A 141 -10.38 2.67 -0.99
N ARG A 142 -10.94 2.04 0.03
CA ARG A 142 -12.37 1.94 0.29
C ARG A 142 -12.62 1.89 1.79
N ILE A 143 -13.87 2.05 2.20
CA ILE A 143 -14.25 1.90 3.59
C ILE A 143 -14.80 0.48 3.77
N GLU A 144 -14.32 -0.21 4.80
CA GLU A 144 -14.80 -1.54 5.19
C GLU A 144 -15.23 -1.53 6.65
N GLU A 145 -16.25 -2.31 6.97
CA GLU A 145 -16.61 -2.57 8.38
C GLU A 145 -15.69 -3.63 8.97
N ARG A 146 -15.04 -3.31 10.07
CA ARG A 146 -14.18 -4.20 10.85
C ARG A 146 -14.54 -4.11 12.32
N LYS A 147 -15.13 -5.17 12.89
CA LYS A 147 -15.57 -5.23 14.29
C LYS A 147 -16.41 -4.02 14.70
N GLY A 148 -17.39 -3.65 13.88
CA GLY A 148 -18.26 -2.50 14.10
C GLY A 148 -17.59 -1.12 13.95
N LEU A 149 -16.41 -1.05 13.32
CA LEU A 149 -15.72 0.19 12.98
C LEU A 149 -15.63 0.34 11.46
N GLN A 150 -15.98 1.54 10.96
CA GLN A 150 -15.74 1.90 9.56
C GLN A 150 -14.27 2.27 9.38
N VAL A 151 -13.51 1.42 8.69
CA VAL A 151 -12.05 1.55 8.53
C VAL A 151 -11.70 1.77 7.08
N PRO A 152 -10.95 2.82 6.73
CA PRO A 152 -10.38 2.92 5.40
C PRO A 152 -9.29 1.85 5.22
N VAL A 153 -9.40 1.11 4.15
CA VAL A 153 -8.42 0.11 3.73
C VAL A 153 -7.84 0.50 2.39
N PHE A 154 -6.55 0.26 2.16
CA PHE A 154 -5.92 0.61 0.90
C PHE A 154 -5.25 -0.59 0.22
N SER A 155 -5.04 -0.47 -1.09
CA SER A 155 -4.29 -1.40 -1.92
C SER A 155 -3.36 -0.63 -2.85
N VAL A 156 -2.15 -1.14 -3.05
CA VAL A 156 -1.13 -0.48 -3.89
C VAL A 156 -1.37 -0.81 -5.36
N LEU A 157 -1.37 0.21 -6.22
CA LEU A 157 -1.37 0.02 -7.66
C LEU A 157 -0.02 -0.52 -8.12
N THR A 158 -0.07 -1.55 -8.95
CA THR A 158 1.12 -2.13 -9.57
C THR A 158 1.01 -2.10 -11.09
N ARG A 159 2.16 -2.04 -11.74
CA ARG A 159 2.32 -2.08 -13.20
C ARG A 159 3.42 -3.06 -13.58
N ASP A 160 3.60 -3.32 -14.86
CA ASP A 160 4.76 -4.06 -15.34
C ASP A 160 6.06 -3.33 -15.00
N SER A 161 7.07 -4.08 -14.59
CA SER A 161 8.39 -3.55 -14.25
C SER A 161 9.07 -2.94 -15.47
N VAL A 162 9.86 -1.90 -15.24
CA VAL A 162 10.62 -1.17 -16.27
C VAL A 162 12.11 -1.18 -15.96
N GLY A 163 12.94 -0.98 -16.98
CA GLY A 163 14.39 -0.90 -16.84
C GLY A 163 14.97 -2.15 -16.16
N ASP A 164 15.92 -1.91 -15.28
CA ASP A 164 16.66 -2.96 -14.54
C ASP A 164 15.78 -3.75 -13.56
N LEU A 165 14.64 -3.19 -13.16
CA LEU A 165 13.69 -3.87 -12.26
C LEU A 165 13.05 -5.11 -12.89
N ARG A 166 13.04 -5.22 -14.24
CA ARG A 166 12.54 -6.42 -14.94
C ARG A 166 13.36 -7.68 -14.61
N GLY A 167 14.63 -7.51 -14.27
CA GLY A 167 15.49 -8.61 -13.85
C GLY A 167 15.20 -9.10 -12.44
N ILE A 168 14.52 -8.29 -11.62
CA ILE A 168 14.21 -8.61 -10.24
C ILE A 168 12.80 -9.24 -10.14
N HIS A 169 11.80 -8.55 -10.69
CA HIS A 169 10.41 -8.98 -10.59
C HIS A 169 9.59 -8.45 -11.77
N ASP A 170 8.60 -9.22 -12.23
CA ASP A 170 7.72 -8.84 -13.36
C ASP A 170 6.86 -7.60 -13.06
N ARG A 171 6.59 -7.34 -11.80
CA ARG A 171 5.72 -6.26 -11.34
C ARG A 171 6.45 -5.29 -10.42
N MET A 172 6.06 -4.03 -10.48
CA MET A 172 6.51 -2.98 -9.57
C MET A 172 5.33 -2.13 -9.10
N PRO A 173 5.41 -1.49 -7.92
CA PRO A 173 4.46 -0.44 -7.55
C PRO A 173 4.45 0.69 -8.58
N MET A 174 3.29 1.30 -8.78
CA MET A 174 3.22 2.55 -9.53
C MET A 174 3.72 3.69 -8.66
N ILE A 175 4.87 4.24 -9.02
CA ILE A 175 5.50 5.39 -8.37
C ILE A 175 5.04 6.67 -9.09
N LEU A 176 4.73 7.71 -8.30
CA LEU A 176 4.29 9.03 -8.77
C LEU A 176 5.44 10.02 -8.88
#